data_b728d6bce4b8f2b8419da61e9249568f
#
_entry.id   b728d6bce4b8f2b8419da61e9249568f
#
_cell.length_a   1.000
_cell.length_b   1.000
_cell.length_c   1.000
_cell.angle_alpha   90.00
_cell.angle_beta   90.00
_cell.angle_gamma   90.00
#
_symmetry.space_group_name_H-M   'P 1'
#
loop_
_entity.id
_entity.type
_entity.pdbx_description
1 polymer ?
#
loop_
_entity_poly.entity_id
_entity_poly.type
_entity_poly.pdbx_seq_one_letter_code
_entity_poly.pdbx_strand_id
1 'polypeptide(L)'
;MKDQIKSYLQRLNHGETLESVQADFVRECKDVDPAEIMHAEQELLREGTSIEELQRLCDVHSALFHGSATDAQKLHAKDIQDQRLSAAAALIQISGHPLQTFTLENAALEKLIARARQALENNGITNELLDELRQIAIHYARKGDLLYPHLKVQYGIIGPSAVMWTVDDEIRDELNALAKQKDQKETDAWKQRLNAVLTRMEEMIYKESNILFPNCALNFSEEEWYHIYRDAKDYAECFGIRGDSWQAAEAHLADTASTADTLSVEHAFADGETRIHLPGGSLTLSQLTAMLNTIPLEITFVDIDNVNRYFNEGPKVFKRPGMALGREVFTCHPPKIEERVRRIIGEFRAGNLDQVPVWMDKGGRTFLVTYYAVRDKQEQYLGTLELVQDMEFAKEHFR
;
A
#
# COMPACT_ATOMS: atom_id res chain seq x y z
N MET A 1 12.65 -32.12 4.35
CA MET A 1 11.92 -31.24 3.44
C MET A 1 12.86 -30.29 2.68
N LYS A 2 13.65 -29.43 3.29
CA LYS A 2 14.53 -28.43 2.65
C LYS A 2 15.46 -29.02 1.56
N ASP A 3 16.19 -30.12 1.87
CA ASP A 3 17.09 -30.75 0.90
C ASP A 3 16.35 -31.39 -0.28
N GLN A 4 15.14 -31.85 -0.05
CA GLN A 4 14.26 -32.37 -1.09
C GLN A 4 13.78 -31.27 -2.02
N ILE A 5 13.34 -30.15 -1.46
CA ILE A 5 12.95 -28.94 -2.19
C ILE A 5 14.14 -28.39 -3.00
N LYS A 6 15.33 -28.36 -2.42
CA LYS A 6 16.55 -27.96 -3.09
C LYS A 6 16.90 -28.88 -4.29
N SER A 7 16.62 -30.18 -4.16
CA SER A 7 16.79 -31.15 -5.25
C SER A 7 15.85 -30.86 -6.42
N TYR A 8 14.59 -30.50 -6.18
CA TYR A 8 13.65 -30.13 -7.24
C TYR A 8 14.06 -28.86 -7.95
N LEU A 9 14.54 -27.83 -7.22
CA LEU A 9 15.11 -26.63 -7.81
C LEU A 9 16.30 -26.93 -8.71
N GLN A 10 17.21 -27.79 -8.27
CA GLN A 10 18.36 -28.19 -9.08
C GLN A 10 17.93 -28.90 -10.37
N ARG A 11 16.90 -29.75 -10.32
CA ARG A 11 16.36 -30.43 -11.52
C ARG A 11 15.82 -29.41 -12.53
N LEU A 12 15.04 -28.43 -12.07
CA LEU A 12 14.54 -27.33 -12.92
C LEU A 12 15.67 -26.51 -13.52
N ASN A 13 16.71 -26.20 -12.73
CA ASN A 13 17.86 -25.43 -13.19
C ASN A 13 18.73 -26.23 -14.20
N HIS A 14 18.67 -27.56 -14.17
CA HIS A 14 19.33 -28.42 -15.16
C HIS A 14 18.48 -28.66 -16.42
N GLY A 15 17.33 -28.00 -16.53
CA GLY A 15 16.49 -28.02 -17.73
C GLY A 15 15.47 -29.16 -17.79
N GLU A 16 15.18 -29.81 -16.66
CA GLU A 16 14.06 -30.74 -16.58
C GLU A 16 12.73 -29.96 -16.68
N THR A 17 11.71 -30.55 -17.32
CA THR A 17 10.44 -29.86 -17.51
C THR A 17 9.67 -29.71 -16.21
N LEU A 18 8.91 -28.63 -16.11
CA LEU A 18 8.08 -28.32 -14.93
C LEU A 18 7.11 -29.47 -14.63
N GLU A 19 6.47 -30.03 -15.66
CA GLU A 19 5.50 -31.12 -15.55
C GLU A 19 6.12 -32.39 -14.96
N SER A 20 7.37 -32.72 -15.35
CA SER A 20 8.08 -33.88 -14.81
C SER A 20 8.38 -33.69 -13.32
N VAL A 21 8.88 -32.53 -12.95
CA VAL A 21 9.21 -32.21 -11.55
C VAL A 21 7.94 -32.13 -10.70
N GLN A 22 6.86 -31.57 -11.23
CA GLN A 22 5.53 -31.53 -10.57
C GLN A 22 5.00 -32.94 -10.27
N ALA A 23 5.07 -33.84 -11.25
CA ALA A 23 4.58 -35.22 -11.08
C ALA A 23 5.33 -35.96 -9.96
N ASP A 24 6.65 -35.80 -9.88
CA ASP A 24 7.45 -36.40 -8.82
C ASP A 24 7.19 -35.73 -7.47
N PHE A 25 7.09 -34.40 -7.45
CA PHE A 25 6.80 -33.65 -6.23
C PHE A 25 5.44 -34.04 -5.64
N VAL A 26 4.39 -34.11 -6.47
CA VAL A 26 3.05 -34.56 -6.05
C VAL A 26 3.11 -35.99 -5.47
N ARG A 27 3.88 -36.89 -6.11
CA ARG A 27 4.02 -38.29 -5.64
C ARG A 27 4.74 -38.36 -4.31
N GLU A 28 5.79 -37.58 -4.11
CA GLU A 28 6.70 -37.67 -2.97
C GLU A 28 6.31 -36.76 -1.80
N CYS A 29 5.65 -35.64 -2.07
CA CYS A 29 5.29 -34.62 -1.09
C CYS A 29 3.77 -34.51 -0.83
N LYS A 30 2.96 -35.43 -1.36
CA LYS A 30 1.49 -35.41 -1.21
C LYS A 30 0.99 -35.36 0.24
N ASP A 31 1.80 -35.83 1.18
CA ASP A 31 1.47 -35.95 2.59
C ASP A 31 2.21 -34.90 3.46
N VAL A 32 2.89 -33.95 2.84
CA VAL A 32 3.67 -32.91 3.52
C VAL A 32 2.77 -31.72 3.83
N ASP A 33 2.89 -31.19 5.04
CA ASP A 33 2.18 -29.98 5.44
C ASP A 33 2.64 -28.79 4.57
N PRO A 34 1.72 -28.03 3.95
CA PRO A 34 2.06 -26.81 3.23
C PRO A 34 2.92 -25.84 4.04
N ALA A 35 2.77 -25.83 5.37
CA ALA A 35 3.61 -25.02 6.25
C ALA A 35 5.06 -25.49 6.33
N GLU A 36 5.33 -26.79 6.23
CA GLU A 36 6.71 -27.30 6.16
C GLU A 36 7.38 -26.91 4.84
N ILE A 37 6.62 -26.91 3.74
CA ILE A 37 7.08 -26.44 2.44
C ILE A 37 7.44 -24.97 2.55
N MET A 38 6.52 -24.14 3.06
CA MET A 38 6.71 -22.71 3.26
C MET A 38 7.91 -22.41 4.17
N HIS A 39 8.08 -23.16 5.27
CA HIS A 39 9.22 -22.99 6.18
C HIS A 39 10.54 -23.33 5.48
N ALA A 40 10.56 -24.37 4.67
CA ALA A 40 11.76 -24.77 3.92
C ALA A 40 12.10 -23.73 2.82
N GLU A 41 11.11 -23.15 2.17
CA GLU A 41 11.28 -22.03 1.23
C GLU A 41 11.84 -20.78 1.90
N GLN A 42 11.34 -20.48 3.08
CA GLN A 42 11.82 -19.35 3.89
C GLN A 42 13.28 -19.53 4.30
N GLU A 43 13.70 -20.76 4.63
CA GLU A 43 15.10 -21.08 4.90
C GLU A 43 15.97 -20.93 3.64
N LEU A 44 15.49 -21.38 2.48
CA LEU A 44 16.20 -21.23 1.22
C LEU A 44 16.41 -19.74 0.85
N LEU A 45 15.42 -18.88 1.07
CA LEU A 45 15.57 -17.43 0.90
C LEU A 45 16.63 -16.85 1.84
N ARG A 46 16.66 -17.28 3.10
CA ARG A 46 17.69 -16.86 4.06
C ARG A 46 19.09 -17.34 3.68
N GLU A 47 19.21 -18.46 2.97
CA GLU A 47 20.46 -18.98 2.42
C GLU A 47 20.89 -18.31 1.11
N GLY A 48 20.06 -17.38 0.56
CA GLY A 48 20.40 -16.60 -0.63
C GLY A 48 19.86 -17.15 -1.95
N THR A 49 18.91 -18.11 -1.92
CA THR A 49 18.16 -18.54 -3.11
C THR A 49 17.39 -17.34 -3.66
N SER A 50 17.42 -17.11 -4.97
CA SER A 50 16.73 -15.97 -5.59
C SER A 50 15.21 -16.14 -5.54
N ILE A 51 14.50 -15.01 -5.61
CA ILE A 51 13.02 -14.99 -5.64
C ILE A 51 12.51 -15.72 -6.89
N GLU A 52 13.19 -15.54 -8.03
CA GLU A 52 12.83 -16.20 -9.29
C GLU A 52 12.96 -17.72 -9.22
N GLU A 53 14.01 -18.22 -8.56
CA GLU A 53 14.17 -19.68 -8.34
C GLU A 53 13.07 -20.22 -7.42
N LEU A 54 12.73 -19.47 -6.37
CA LEU A 54 11.67 -19.86 -5.45
C LEU A 54 10.29 -19.82 -6.12
N GLN A 55 10.05 -18.87 -7.02
CA GLN A 55 8.81 -18.77 -7.79
C GLN A 55 8.57 -20.00 -8.66
N ARG A 56 9.63 -20.51 -9.35
CA ARG A 56 9.54 -21.78 -10.10
C ARG A 56 9.16 -22.96 -9.21
N LEU A 57 9.59 -22.95 -7.97
CA LEU A 57 9.21 -23.96 -7.00
C LEU A 57 7.75 -23.83 -6.56
N CYS A 58 7.25 -22.60 -6.38
CA CYS A 58 5.84 -22.37 -6.12
C CYS A 58 4.95 -22.93 -7.22
N ASP A 59 5.39 -22.88 -8.49
CA ASP A 59 4.68 -23.48 -9.62
C ASP A 59 4.70 -25.02 -9.55
N VAL A 60 5.78 -25.63 -9.01
CA VAL A 60 5.86 -27.08 -8.78
C VAL A 60 4.85 -27.53 -7.73
N HIS A 61 4.78 -26.87 -6.59
CA HIS A 61 3.93 -27.36 -5.50
C HIS A 61 2.48 -26.86 -5.61
N SER A 62 2.15 -25.86 -6.44
CA SER A 62 0.76 -25.54 -6.73
C SER A 62 -0.01 -26.74 -7.31
N ALA A 63 0.68 -27.62 -8.00
CA ALA A 63 0.10 -28.88 -8.51
C ALA A 63 -0.31 -29.87 -7.42
N LEU A 64 0.30 -29.84 -6.21
CA LEU A 64 -0.13 -30.66 -5.08
C LEU A 64 -1.56 -30.37 -4.63
N PHE A 65 -1.98 -29.14 -4.81
CA PHE A 65 -3.25 -28.65 -4.29
C PHE A 65 -4.43 -28.97 -5.20
N HIS A 66 -4.15 -29.38 -6.44
CA HIS A 66 -5.16 -29.84 -7.39
C HIS A 66 -5.38 -31.36 -7.43
N GLY A 67 -4.60 -32.16 -6.64
CA GLY A 67 -4.65 -33.63 -6.61
C GLY A 67 -5.12 -34.22 -5.28
N SER A 68 -5.98 -35.22 -5.31
CA SER A 68 -6.62 -35.90 -4.16
C SER A 68 -5.62 -36.68 -3.28
N ALA A 69 -5.59 -36.43 -1.98
CA ALA A 69 -4.77 -37.12 -0.96
C ALA A 69 -5.58 -38.14 -0.14
N THR A 70 -4.94 -39.22 0.32
CA THR A 70 -5.52 -40.34 1.08
C THR A 70 -5.44 -40.21 2.61
N ASP A 71 -6.29 -40.96 3.35
CA ASP A 71 -6.89 -40.62 4.63
C ASP A 71 -6.09 -40.79 5.94
N ALA A 72 -4.91 -41.42 5.99
CA ALA A 72 -4.29 -41.84 7.25
C ALA A 72 -3.17 -40.92 7.83
N GLN A 73 -2.56 -40.04 7.03
CA GLN A 73 -1.53 -39.09 7.46
C GLN A 73 -2.08 -37.67 7.70
N LYS A 74 -3.37 -37.52 7.42
CA LYS A 74 -4.13 -36.26 7.56
C LYS A 74 -4.32 -35.80 9.01
N LEU A 75 -4.08 -36.62 10.04
CA LEU A 75 -4.53 -36.29 11.39
C LEU A 75 -3.68 -35.23 12.08
N HIS A 76 -2.36 -35.21 11.95
CA HIS A 76 -1.51 -34.27 12.69
C HIS A 76 -1.23 -32.97 11.91
N ALA A 77 -0.97 -33.05 10.61
CA ALA A 77 -0.91 -31.90 9.71
C ALA A 77 -2.30 -31.26 9.57
N LYS A 78 -3.36 -32.07 9.60
CA LYS A 78 -4.76 -31.67 9.60
C LYS A 78 -5.11 -30.81 10.83
N ASP A 79 -4.65 -31.15 12.02
CA ASP A 79 -4.99 -30.38 13.23
C ASP A 79 -4.42 -28.95 13.18
N ILE A 80 -3.18 -28.78 12.70
CA ILE A 80 -2.57 -27.45 12.59
C ILE A 80 -3.18 -26.67 11.42
N GLN A 81 -3.42 -27.32 10.28
CA GLN A 81 -4.08 -26.68 9.13
C GLN A 81 -5.53 -26.37 9.43
N ASP A 82 -6.25 -27.26 10.13
CA ASP A 82 -7.63 -27.04 10.57
C ASP A 82 -7.70 -25.89 11.60
N GLN A 83 -6.72 -25.73 12.49
CA GLN A 83 -6.63 -24.59 13.40
C GLN A 83 -6.40 -23.28 12.66
N ARG A 84 -5.50 -23.26 11.64
CA ARG A 84 -5.23 -22.09 10.79
C ARG A 84 -6.44 -21.68 9.98
N LEU A 85 -7.04 -22.63 9.30
CA LEU A 85 -8.25 -22.42 8.52
C LEU A 85 -9.43 -22.02 9.42
N SER A 86 -9.52 -22.60 10.62
CA SER A 86 -10.54 -22.25 11.61
C SER A 86 -10.37 -20.82 12.12
N ALA A 87 -9.14 -20.38 12.41
CA ALA A 87 -8.86 -19.00 12.82
C ALA A 87 -9.24 -18.00 11.71
N ALA A 88 -8.83 -18.26 10.46
CA ALA A 88 -9.22 -17.44 9.33
C ALA A 88 -10.74 -17.43 9.12
N ALA A 89 -11.39 -18.61 9.19
CA ALA A 89 -12.84 -18.75 9.05
C ALA A 89 -13.59 -17.95 10.13
N ALA A 90 -13.10 -17.92 11.36
CA ALA A 90 -13.70 -17.14 12.43
C ALA A 90 -13.66 -15.62 12.12
N LEU A 91 -12.53 -15.11 11.67
CA LEU A 91 -12.39 -13.69 11.30
C LEU A 91 -13.22 -13.33 10.05
N ILE A 92 -13.29 -14.21 9.06
CA ILE A 92 -14.11 -14.04 7.84
C ILE A 92 -15.61 -13.90 8.17
N GLN A 93 -16.09 -14.50 9.27
CA GLN A 93 -17.48 -14.37 9.69
C GLN A 93 -17.79 -13.03 10.38
N ILE A 94 -16.79 -12.26 10.76
CA ILE A 94 -16.97 -10.95 11.38
C ILE A 94 -17.32 -9.93 10.30
N SER A 95 -18.52 -9.32 10.38
CA SER A 95 -18.94 -8.29 9.44
C SER A 95 -17.98 -7.11 9.44
N GLY A 96 -17.46 -6.75 8.27
CA GLY A 96 -16.53 -5.66 8.07
C GLY A 96 -15.06 -5.97 8.39
N HIS A 97 -14.75 -7.18 8.87
CA HIS A 97 -13.35 -7.57 9.07
C HIS A 97 -12.58 -7.60 7.72
N PRO A 98 -11.31 -7.13 7.65
CA PRO A 98 -10.55 -7.10 6.40
C PRO A 98 -10.51 -8.45 5.66
N LEU A 99 -10.34 -9.58 6.37
CA LEU A 99 -10.37 -10.91 5.73
C LEU A 99 -11.73 -11.27 5.13
N GLN A 100 -12.83 -10.78 5.69
CA GLN A 100 -14.15 -10.96 5.06
C GLN A 100 -14.19 -10.24 3.70
N THR A 101 -13.74 -8.98 3.66
CA THR A 101 -13.72 -8.19 2.42
C THR A 101 -12.86 -8.87 1.36
N PHE A 102 -11.63 -9.28 1.68
CA PHE A 102 -10.76 -10.01 0.75
C PHE A 102 -11.41 -11.31 0.24
N THR A 103 -12.06 -12.05 1.12
CA THR A 103 -12.75 -13.31 0.73
C THR A 103 -13.94 -13.06 -0.20
N LEU A 104 -14.71 -12.02 0.04
CA LEU A 104 -15.82 -11.62 -0.84
C LEU A 104 -15.31 -11.15 -2.21
N GLU A 105 -14.21 -10.41 -2.25
CA GLU A 105 -13.55 -10.01 -3.48
C GLU A 105 -13.06 -11.23 -4.27
N ASN A 106 -12.45 -12.22 -3.61
CA ASN A 106 -12.05 -13.48 -4.24
C ASN A 106 -13.24 -14.25 -4.83
N ALA A 107 -14.34 -14.34 -4.09
CA ALA A 107 -15.55 -14.99 -4.59
C ALA A 107 -16.19 -14.23 -5.78
N ALA A 108 -16.08 -12.91 -5.83
CA ALA A 108 -16.51 -12.11 -6.97
C ALA A 108 -15.57 -12.32 -8.16
N LEU A 109 -14.26 -12.39 -7.92
CA LEU A 109 -13.26 -12.64 -8.94
C LEU A 109 -13.41 -14.03 -9.57
N GLU A 110 -13.67 -15.08 -8.79
CA GLU A 110 -13.94 -16.43 -9.33
C GLU A 110 -15.11 -16.42 -10.35
N LYS A 111 -16.20 -15.72 -10.02
CA LYS A 111 -17.34 -15.55 -10.94
C LYS A 111 -16.93 -14.78 -12.19
N LEU A 112 -16.10 -13.77 -12.05
CA LEU A 112 -15.62 -12.96 -13.16
C LEU A 112 -14.69 -13.76 -14.07
N ILE A 113 -13.80 -14.58 -13.51
CA ILE A 113 -12.95 -15.51 -14.26
C ILE A 113 -13.80 -16.52 -15.05
N ALA A 114 -14.83 -17.11 -14.43
CA ALA A 114 -15.73 -18.03 -15.11
C ALA A 114 -16.45 -17.35 -16.30
N ARG A 115 -16.92 -16.11 -16.12
CA ARG A 115 -17.50 -15.30 -17.22
C ARG A 115 -16.50 -15.06 -18.34
N ALA A 116 -15.23 -14.74 -17.98
CA ALA A 116 -14.18 -14.50 -18.96
C ALA A 116 -13.83 -15.76 -19.75
N ARG A 117 -13.75 -16.93 -19.11
CA ARG A 117 -13.53 -18.21 -19.81
C ARG A 117 -14.67 -18.54 -20.77
N GLN A 118 -15.92 -18.39 -20.34
CA GLN A 118 -17.08 -18.57 -21.21
C GLN A 118 -17.08 -17.58 -22.40
N ALA A 119 -16.67 -16.34 -22.15
CA ALA A 119 -16.56 -15.34 -23.22
C ALA A 119 -15.41 -15.67 -24.19
N LEU A 120 -14.29 -16.25 -23.72
CA LEU A 120 -13.20 -16.73 -24.57
C LEU A 120 -13.67 -17.82 -25.54
N GLU A 121 -14.44 -18.79 -25.04
CA GLU A 121 -14.99 -19.90 -25.86
C GLU A 121 -15.92 -19.38 -26.97
N ASN A 122 -16.66 -18.33 -26.68
CA ASN A 122 -17.66 -17.75 -27.58
C ASN A 122 -17.13 -16.55 -28.41
N ASN A 123 -15.82 -16.26 -28.39
CA ASN A 123 -15.20 -15.08 -29.01
C ASN A 123 -15.85 -13.75 -28.59
N GLY A 124 -16.36 -13.68 -27.36
CA GLY A 124 -17.16 -12.57 -26.82
C GLY A 124 -16.46 -11.71 -25.79
N ILE A 125 -15.12 -11.66 -25.76
CA ILE A 125 -14.38 -10.82 -24.81
C ILE A 125 -14.61 -9.34 -25.14
N THR A 126 -15.29 -8.63 -24.23
CA THR A 126 -15.52 -7.18 -24.34
C THR A 126 -14.43 -6.37 -23.63
N ASN A 127 -14.37 -5.08 -23.92
CA ASN A 127 -13.45 -4.18 -23.22
C ASN A 127 -13.84 -4.00 -21.74
N GLU A 128 -15.15 -3.92 -21.51
CA GLU A 128 -15.75 -3.81 -20.19
C GLU A 128 -15.35 -4.99 -19.30
N LEU A 129 -15.39 -6.21 -19.85
CA LEU A 129 -14.98 -7.41 -19.11
C LEU A 129 -13.49 -7.41 -18.77
N LEU A 130 -12.63 -6.91 -19.68
CA LEU A 130 -11.21 -6.70 -19.39
C LEU A 130 -10.99 -5.63 -18.32
N ASP A 131 -11.75 -4.55 -18.35
CA ASP A 131 -11.65 -3.49 -17.34
C ASP A 131 -12.19 -3.96 -15.99
N GLU A 132 -13.22 -4.81 -15.95
CA GLU A 132 -13.64 -5.49 -14.72
C GLU A 132 -12.51 -6.38 -14.16
N LEU A 133 -11.88 -7.22 -14.98
CA LEU A 133 -10.74 -8.06 -14.55
C LEU A 133 -9.57 -7.24 -14.01
N ARG A 134 -9.29 -6.09 -14.61
CA ARG A 134 -8.19 -5.19 -14.19
C ARG A 134 -8.42 -4.55 -12.82
N GLN A 135 -9.65 -4.56 -12.29
CA GLN A 135 -9.90 -4.11 -10.92
C GLN A 135 -9.14 -4.94 -9.88
N ILE A 136 -8.65 -6.14 -10.23
CA ILE A 136 -7.78 -6.94 -9.35
C ILE A 136 -6.56 -6.16 -8.85
N ALA A 137 -6.13 -5.14 -9.58
CA ALA A 137 -5.05 -4.26 -9.17
C ALA A 137 -5.34 -3.56 -7.82
N ILE A 138 -6.61 -3.29 -7.50
CA ILE A 138 -7.02 -2.69 -6.22
C ILE A 138 -6.87 -3.72 -5.09
N HIS A 139 -7.34 -4.93 -5.31
CA HIS A 139 -7.19 -6.05 -4.37
C HIS A 139 -5.72 -6.34 -4.06
N TYR A 140 -4.88 -6.46 -5.11
CA TYR A 140 -3.46 -6.73 -4.97
C TYR A 140 -2.70 -5.58 -4.31
N ALA A 141 -3.04 -4.31 -4.62
CA ALA A 141 -2.45 -3.17 -3.95
C ALA A 141 -2.76 -3.18 -2.44
N ARG A 142 -4.03 -3.37 -2.06
CA ARG A 142 -4.44 -3.45 -0.66
C ARG A 142 -3.74 -4.60 0.08
N LYS A 143 -3.68 -5.78 -0.53
CA LYS A 143 -2.97 -6.95 0.01
C LYS A 143 -1.47 -6.67 0.14
N GLY A 144 -0.86 -6.11 -0.91
CA GLY A 144 0.55 -5.75 -0.97
C GLY A 144 0.96 -4.72 0.08
N ASP A 145 0.13 -3.72 0.31
CA ASP A 145 0.46 -2.62 1.22
C ASP A 145 0.15 -2.97 2.69
N LEU A 146 -0.92 -3.73 2.95
CA LEU A 146 -1.44 -3.94 4.30
C LEU A 146 -1.05 -5.29 4.91
N LEU A 147 -0.90 -6.37 4.12
CA LEU A 147 -0.64 -7.70 4.65
C LEU A 147 0.83 -8.11 4.52
N TYR A 148 1.43 -7.97 3.35
CA TYR A 148 2.78 -8.47 3.09
C TYR A 148 3.87 -7.79 3.93
N PRO A 149 3.94 -6.44 4.04
CA PRO A 149 4.95 -5.79 4.85
C PRO A 149 4.81 -6.17 6.33
N HIS A 150 3.57 -6.33 6.81
CA HIS A 150 3.29 -6.68 8.19
C HIS A 150 3.79 -8.09 8.52
N LEU A 151 3.45 -9.09 7.67
CA LEU A 151 3.97 -10.45 7.80
C LEU A 151 5.50 -10.49 7.75
N LYS A 152 6.10 -9.74 6.82
CA LYS A 152 7.56 -9.73 6.61
C LYS A 152 8.31 -9.09 7.76
N VAL A 153 7.90 -7.89 8.18
CA VAL A 153 8.65 -7.06 9.13
C VAL A 153 8.40 -7.51 10.56
N GLN A 154 7.15 -7.72 10.93
CA GLN A 154 6.77 -8.00 12.32
C GLN A 154 6.96 -9.48 12.68
N TYR A 155 6.67 -10.38 11.74
CA TYR A 155 6.64 -11.83 11.99
C TYR A 155 7.76 -12.60 11.26
N GLY A 156 8.58 -11.93 10.45
CA GLY A 156 9.69 -12.54 9.73
C GLY A 156 9.26 -13.54 8.66
N ILE A 157 7.99 -13.53 8.24
CA ILE A 157 7.44 -14.43 7.21
C ILE A 157 7.67 -13.80 5.84
N ILE A 158 8.78 -14.17 5.19
CA ILE A 158 9.24 -13.52 3.95
C ILE A 158 8.73 -14.27 2.70
N GLY A 159 8.74 -15.62 2.73
CA GLY A 159 8.51 -16.46 1.55
C GLY A 159 7.19 -16.15 0.83
N PRO A 160 6.03 -16.34 1.46
CA PRO A 160 4.74 -16.10 0.83
C PRO A 160 4.59 -14.66 0.33
N SER A 161 5.02 -13.67 1.13
CA SER A 161 4.87 -12.27 0.79
C SER A 161 5.68 -11.87 -0.45
N ALA A 162 6.94 -12.29 -0.56
CA ALA A 162 7.80 -11.90 -1.68
C ALA A 162 7.37 -12.54 -3.01
N VAL A 163 7.08 -13.86 -2.98
CA VAL A 163 6.68 -14.61 -4.18
C VAL A 163 5.30 -14.18 -4.66
N MET A 164 4.32 -14.11 -3.75
CA MET A 164 2.96 -13.72 -4.13
C MET A 164 2.92 -12.28 -4.65
N TRP A 165 3.70 -11.36 -4.08
CA TRP A 165 3.78 -9.99 -4.58
C TRP A 165 4.28 -9.91 -6.02
N THR A 166 5.32 -10.68 -6.35
CA THR A 166 5.85 -10.76 -7.72
C THR A 166 4.78 -11.27 -8.69
N VAL A 167 4.05 -12.33 -8.31
CA VAL A 167 2.96 -12.89 -9.14
C VAL A 167 1.80 -11.89 -9.30
N ASP A 168 1.45 -11.14 -8.25
CA ASP A 168 0.44 -10.08 -8.31
C ASP A 168 0.81 -9.01 -9.34
N ASP A 169 2.09 -8.58 -9.35
CA ASP A 169 2.60 -7.61 -10.32
C ASP A 169 2.56 -8.15 -11.74
N GLU A 170 2.98 -9.39 -11.96
CA GLU A 170 2.95 -10.04 -13.27
C GLU A 170 1.53 -10.20 -13.82
N ILE A 171 0.55 -10.61 -12.99
CA ILE A 171 -0.86 -10.69 -13.38
C ILE A 171 -1.38 -9.32 -13.79
N ARG A 172 -1.13 -8.30 -12.97
CA ARG A 172 -1.53 -6.93 -13.25
C ARG A 172 -0.95 -6.41 -14.55
N ASP A 173 0.35 -6.63 -14.77
CA ASP A 173 1.06 -6.14 -15.94
C ASP A 173 0.59 -6.86 -17.22
N GLU A 174 0.33 -8.17 -17.16
CA GLU A 174 -0.20 -8.93 -18.28
C GLU A 174 -1.63 -8.50 -18.66
N LEU A 175 -2.52 -8.29 -17.68
CA LEU A 175 -3.86 -7.76 -17.94
C LEU A 175 -3.80 -6.36 -18.58
N ASN A 176 -2.88 -5.50 -18.13
CA ASN A 176 -2.65 -4.18 -18.72
C ASN A 176 -2.11 -4.28 -20.16
N ALA A 177 -1.20 -5.22 -20.42
CA ALA A 177 -0.68 -5.47 -21.77
C ALA A 177 -1.78 -5.97 -22.72
N LEU A 178 -2.61 -6.91 -22.27
CA LEU A 178 -3.74 -7.43 -23.03
C LEU A 178 -4.77 -6.34 -23.34
N ALA A 179 -5.06 -5.46 -22.39
CA ALA A 179 -5.97 -4.33 -22.59
C ALA A 179 -5.44 -3.29 -23.59
N LYS A 180 -4.13 -3.07 -23.64
CA LYS A 180 -3.50 -2.23 -24.68
C LYS A 180 -3.56 -2.85 -26.08
N GLN A 181 -3.57 -4.17 -26.17
CA GLN A 181 -3.64 -4.96 -27.41
C GLN A 181 -5.07 -5.38 -27.76
N LYS A 182 -6.07 -4.60 -27.41
CA LYS A 182 -7.49 -4.91 -27.59
C LYS A 182 -7.89 -5.20 -29.04
N ASP A 183 -7.16 -4.68 -30.01
CA ASP A 183 -7.39 -4.92 -31.42
C ASP A 183 -6.95 -6.34 -31.88
N GLN A 184 -6.22 -7.09 -31.02
CA GLN A 184 -5.72 -8.43 -31.27
C GLN A 184 -6.53 -9.54 -30.56
N LYS A 185 -7.66 -9.22 -29.94
CA LYS A 185 -8.48 -10.15 -29.13
C LYS A 185 -8.91 -11.43 -29.87
N GLU A 186 -9.04 -11.36 -31.18
CA GLU A 186 -9.42 -12.49 -32.03
C GLU A 186 -8.27 -13.46 -32.30
N THR A 187 -7.01 -13.07 -32.02
CA THR A 187 -5.86 -13.92 -32.28
C THR A 187 -5.71 -15.02 -31.22
N ASP A 188 -5.33 -16.23 -31.65
CA ASP A 188 -5.11 -17.35 -30.73
C ASP A 188 -4.03 -17.04 -29.68
N ALA A 189 -2.99 -16.32 -30.06
CA ALA A 189 -1.92 -15.90 -29.15
C ALA A 189 -2.46 -15.01 -28.01
N TRP A 190 -3.30 -14.05 -28.33
CA TRP A 190 -3.92 -13.17 -27.32
C TRP A 190 -4.87 -13.97 -26.39
N LYS A 191 -5.69 -14.86 -26.96
CA LYS A 191 -6.58 -15.74 -26.20
C LYS A 191 -5.84 -16.68 -25.26
N GLN A 192 -4.72 -17.28 -25.73
CA GLN A 192 -3.85 -18.12 -24.90
C GLN A 192 -3.26 -17.34 -23.72
N ARG A 193 -2.78 -16.12 -23.96
CA ARG A 193 -2.27 -15.24 -22.90
C ARG A 193 -3.32 -14.88 -21.88
N LEU A 194 -4.55 -14.53 -22.33
CA LEU A 194 -5.65 -14.25 -21.40
C LEU A 194 -5.99 -15.51 -20.59
N ASN A 195 -6.09 -16.67 -21.22
CA ASN A 195 -6.37 -17.92 -20.51
C ASN A 195 -5.27 -18.25 -19.47
N ALA A 196 -4.02 -18.04 -19.80
CA ALA A 196 -2.90 -18.25 -18.87
C ALA A 196 -2.98 -17.31 -17.64
N VAL A 197 -3.28 -16.02 -17.86
CA VAL A 197 -3.40 -15.08 -16.73
C VAL A 197 -4.63 -15.39 -15.88
N LEU A 198 -5.75 -15.83 -16.46
CA LEU A 198 -6.92 -16.28 -15.69
C LEU A 198 -6.59 -17.48 -14.79
N THR A 199 -5.81 -18.44 -15.30
CA THR A 199 -5.34 -19.58 -14.48
C THR A 199 -4.47 -19.10 -13.31
N ARG A 200 -3.55 -18.16 -13.56
CA ARG A 200 -2.71 -17.59 -12.48
C ARG A 200 -3.53 -16.84 -11.43
N MET A 201 -4.61 -16.16 -11.83
CA MET A 201 -5.54 -15.53 -10.90
C MET A 201 -6.26 -16.56 -10.01
N GLU A 202 -6.71 -17.68 -10.58
CA GLU A 202 -7.32 -18.81 -9.81
C GLU A 202 -6.33 -19.40 -8.80
N GLU A 203 -5.09 -19.62 -9.22
CA GLU A 203 -4.02 -20.10 -8.34
C GLU A 203 -3.73 -19.10 -7.20
N MET A 204 -3.79 -17.79 -7.48
CA MET A 204 -3.58 -16.77 -6.47
C MET A 204 -4.74 -16.75 -5.45
N ILE A 205 -5.99 -16.84 -5.88
CA ILE A 205 -7.16 -16.98 -4.98
C ILE A 205 -6.95 -18.18 -4.04
N TYR A 206 -6.48 -19.31 -4.60
CA TYR A 206 -6.19 -20.49 -3.81
C TYR A 206 -5.10 -20.24 -2.76
N LYS A 207 -3.97 -19.63 -3.17
CA LYS A 207 -2.84 -19.30 -2.27
C LYS A 207 -3.26 -18.33 -1.17
N GLU A 208 -4.08 -17.35 -1.49
CA GLU A 208 -4.63 -16.41 -0.51
C GLU A 208 -5.49 -17.11 0.53
N SER A 209 -6.45 -17.91 0.08
CA SER A 209 -7.42 -18.55 0.95
C SER A 209 -6.80 -19.63 1.85
N ASN A 210 -5.77 -20.34 1.36
CA ASN A 210 -5.23 -21.51 2.06
C ASN A 210 -3.87 -21.23 2.72
N ILE A 211 -3.15 -20.17 2.34
CA ILE A 211 -1.82 -19.87 2.85
C ILE A 211 -1.78 -18.47 3.48
N LEU A 212 -2.08 -17.42 2.71
CA LEU A 212 -1.88 -16.05 3.17
C LEU A 212 -2.83 -15.68 4.31
N PHE A 213 -4.15 -15.79 4.08
CA PHE A 213 -5.17 -15.38 5.06
C PHE A 213 -5.09 -16.19 6.36
N PRO A 214 -4.88 -17.52 6.33
CA PRO A 214 -4.64 -18.30 7.54
C PRO A 214 -3.38 -17.87 8.31
N ASN A 215 -2.29 -17.52 7.61
CA ASN A 215 -1.09 -17.00 8.26
C ASN A 215 -1.32 -15.62 8.89
N CYS A 216 -2.03 -14.72 8.21
CA CYS A 216 -2.41 -13.43 8.78
C CYS A 216 -3.30 -13.61 10.01
N ALA A 217 -4.30 -14.49 9.93
CA ALA A 217 -5.25 -14.74 11.03
C ALA A 217 -4.58 -15.29 12.29
N LEU A 218 -3.53 -16.07 12.14
CA LEU A 218 -2.80 -16.62 13.29
C LEU A 218 -1.82 -15.65 13.92
N ASN A 219 -1.20 -14.81 13.11
CA ASN A 219 -0.09 -14.00 13.56
C ASN A 219 -0.52 -12.60 13.98
N PHE A 220 -1.47 -11.99 13.27
CA PHE A 220 -1.84 -10.59 13.54
C PHE A 220 -2.70 -10.50 14.81
N SER A 221 -2.35 -9.55 15.66
CA SER A 221 -3.15 -9.18 16.82
C SER A 221 -4.44 -8.46 16.41
N GLU A 222 -5.38 -8.37 17.33
CA GLU A 222 -6.64 -7.65 17.12
C GLU A 222 -6.39 -6.16 16.83
N GLU A 223 -5.43 -5.54 17.50
CA GLU A 223 -5.04 -4.14 17.29
C GLU A 223 -4.47 -3.90 15.88
N GLU A 224 -3.63 -4.82 15.40
CA GLU A 224 -3.10 -4.76 14.04
C GLU A 224 -4.23 -4.88 13.00
N TRP A 225 -5.21 -5.73 13.23
CA TRP A 225 -6.39 -5.82 12.39
C TRP A 225 -7.23 -4.54 12.40
N TYR A 226 -7.33 -3.82 13.52
CA TYR A 226 -8.00 -2.51 13.58
C TYR A 226 -7.26 -1.47 12.72
N HIS A 227 -5.94 -1.48 12.74
CA HIS A 227 -5.14 -0.59 11.89
C HIS A 227 -5.28 -0.95 10.40
N ILE A 228 -5.23 -2.25 10.06
CA ILE A 228 -5.46 -2.72 8.68
C ILE A 228 -6.86 -2.33 8.20
N TYR A 229 -7.88 -2.47 9.04
CA TYR A 229 -9.24 -2.04 8.73
C TYR A 229 -9.33 -0.53 8.46
N ARG A 230 -8.70 0.28 9.30
CA ARG A 230 -8.65 1.73 9.12
C ARG A 230 -8.02 2.09 7.77
N ASP A 231 -6.85 1.55 7.49
CA ASP A 231 -6.06 1.89 6.32
C ASP A 231 -6.68 1.31 5.03
N ALA A 232 -7.44 0.22 5.13
CA ALA A 232 -8.18 -0.35 3.99
C ALA A 232 -9.29 0.58 3.46
N LYS A 233 -9.77 1.55 4.26
CA LYS A 233 -10.76 2.54 3.83
C LYS A 233 -10.25 3.51 2.77
N ASP A 234 -8.93 3.67 2.65
CA ASP A 234 -8.30 4.56 1.67
C ASP A 234 -8.30 3.96 0.25
N TYR A 235 -8.66 2.68 0.13
CA TYR A 235 -8.70 1.99 -1.17
C TYR A 235 -10.09 2.03 -1.78
N ALA A 236 -10.13 2.10 -3.11
CA ALA A 236 -11.38 2.01 -3.85
C ALA A 236 -12.07 0.65 -3.69
N GLU A 237 -13.36 0.59 -3.98
CA GLU A 237 -14.11 -0.66 -4.08
C GLU A 237 -13.55 -1.54 -5.21
N CYS A 238 -13.54 -2.86 -4.99
CA CYS A 238 -13.05 -3.84 -5.95
C CYS A 238 -14.16 -4.83 -6.27
N PHE A 239 -14.39 -5.10 -7.55
CA PHE A 239 -15.44 -6.01 -8.07
C PHE A 239 -16.85 -5.69 -7.54
N GLY A 240 -17.14 -4.44 -7.22
CA GLY A 240 -18.40 -4.02 -6.63
C GLY A 240 -18.59 -4.45 -5.17
N ILE A 241 -17.53 -4.96 -4.54
CA ILE A 241 -17.54 -5.30 -3.12
C ILE A 241 -17.15 -4.07 -2.31
N ARG A 242 -18.06 -3.63 -1.47
CA ARG A 242 -17.86 -2.63 -0.45
C ARG A 242 -17.76 -3.34 0.90
N GLY A 243 -16.67 -3.12 1.63
CA GLY A 243 -16.55 -3.66 2.99
C GLY A 243 -17.62 -3.07 3.91
N ASP A 244 -18.20 -3.92 4.74
CA ASP A 244 -19.10 -3.48 5.81
C ASP A 244 -18.33 -2.69 6.89
N SER A 245 -19.05 -2.03 7.77
CA SER A 245 -18.46 -1.41 8.96
C SER A 245 -18.16 -2.47 10.03
N TRP A 246 -16.89 -2.55 10.46
CA TRP A 246 -16.50 -3.40 11.58
C TRP A 246 -16.64 -2.63 12.90
N GLN A 247 -17.74 -2.85 13.60
CA GLN A 247 -18.13 -2.06 14.78
C GLN A 247 -17.08 -2.06 15.89
N ALA A 248 -16.42 -3.19 16.16
CA ALA A 248 -15.37 -3.26 17.18
C ALA A 248 -14.18 -2.36 16.83
N ALA A 249 -13.74 -2.38 15.55
CA ALA A 249 -12.68 -1.50 15.07
C ALA A 249 -13.09 -0.02 15.12
N GLU A 250 -14.32 0.31 14.71
CA GLU A 250 -14.81 1.70 14.80
C GLU A 250 -14.81 2.22 16.23
N ALA A 251 -15.26 1.40 17.19
CA ALA A 251 -15.27 1.76 18.61
C ALA A 251 -13.83 1.96 19.15
N HIS A 252 -12.92 1.03 18.83
CA HIS A 252 -11.51 1.13 19.24
C HIS A 252 -10.82 2.36 18.63
N LEU A 253 -11.04 2.61 17.34
CA LEU A 253 -10.45 3.76 16.65
C LEU A 253 -11.02 5.10 17.15
N ALA A 254 -12.28 5.14 17.56
CA ALA A 254 -12.87 6.32 18.18
C ALA A 254 -12.27 6.62 19.57
N ASP A 255 -12.05 5.59 20.39
CA ASP A 255 -11.40 5.73 21.70
C ASP A 255 -9.94 6.17 21.56
N THR A 256 -9.20 5.58 20.63
CA THR A 256 -7.79 5.97 20.37
C THR A 256 -7.67 7.35 19.73
N ALA A 257 -8.60 7.77 18.87
CA ALA A 257 -8.65 9.12 18.33
C ALA A 257 -8.87 10.17 19.44
N SER A 258 -9.70 9.85 20.44
CA SER A 258 -9.93 10.71 21.63
C SER A 258 -8.67 10.89 22.48
N THR A 259 -7.78 9.90 22.52
CA THR A 259 -6.50 9.94 23.26
C THR A 259 -5.34 10.47 22.41
N ALA A 260 -5.37 10.30 21.09
CA ALA A 260 -4.32 10.77 20.15
C ALA A 260 -4.39 12.27 19.83
N ASP A 261 -5.45 12.97 20.23
CA ASP A 261 -5.57 14.44 20.09
C ASP A 261 -4.67 15.22 21.07
N THR A 262 -3.99 14.55 21.98
CA THR A 262 -2.92 15.14 22.77
C THR A 262 -1.61 15.03 21.97
N LEU A 263 -1.22 16.12 21.31
CA LEU A 263 0.17 16.36 20.90
C LEU A 263 1.06 16.15 22.15
N SER A 264 1.69 14.99 22.26
CA SER A 264 2.58 14.73 23.38
C SER A 264 4.02 15.01 22.95
N VAL A 265 4.68 15.85 23.70
CA VAL A 265 6.12 16.06 23.62
C VAL A 265 6.76 15.21 24.70
N GLU A 266 7.39 14.10 24.31
CA GLU A 266 8.20 13.32 25.25
C GLU A 266 9.59 13.93 25.33
N HIS A 267 9.96 14.32 26.53
CA HIS A 267 11.29 14.82 26.83
C HIS A 267 12.24 13.68 27.17
N ALA A 268 13.32 13.63 26.37
CA ALA A 268 14.51 12.81 26.56
C ALA A 268 14.33 11.27 26.46
N PHE A 269 14.57 10.73 25.29
CA PHE A 269 15.04 9.36 25.11
C PHE A 269 16.51 9.21 25.53
N ALA A 270 17.03 7.98 25.53
CA ALA A 270 18.41 7.65 25.92
C ALA A 270 19.50 8.43 25.14
N ASP A 271 19.15 9.06 24.02
CA ASP A 271 20.01 9.93 23.18
C ASP A 271 19.90 11.43 23.51
N GLY A 272 19.03 11.83 24.44
CA GLY A 272 18.84 13.22 24.87
C GLY A 272 18.05 14.11 23.90
N GLU A 273 17.49 13.58 22.80
CA GLU A 273 16.70 14.35 21.84
C GLU A 273 15.20 14.43 22.21
N THR A 274 14.59 15.57 21.92
CA THR A 274 13.15 15.78 22.06
C THR A 274 12.43 15.17 20.87
N ARG A 275 11.45 14.28 21.12
CA ARG A 275 10.61 13.65 20.09
C ARG A 275 9.21 14.23 20.13
N ILE A 276 8.68 14.54 18.96
CA ILE A 276 7.32 15.05 18.76
C ILE A 276 6.50 13.94 18.14
N HIS A 277 5.41 13.59 18.79
CA HIS A 277 4.43 12.64 18.27
C HIS A 277 3.35 13.38 17.47
N LEU A 278 3.16 12.95 16.23
CA LEU A 278 2.18 13.48 15.30
C LEU A 278 1.22 12.34 14.91
N PRO A 279 0.00 12.63 14.41
CA PRO A 279 -0.94 11.59 13.99
C PRO A 279 -0.38 10.60 12.95
N GLY A 280 0.57 11.06 12.11
CA GLY A 280 1.22 10.24 11.07
C GLY A 280 2.54 9.57 11.50
N GLY A 281 2.94 9.67 12.79
CA GLY A 281 4.21 9.11 13.26
C GLY A 281 4.94 10.01 14.24
N SER A 282 6.23 9.73 14.50
CA SER A 282 7.05 10.54 15.41
C SER A 282 8.35 10.96 14.75
N LEU A 283 8.80 12.18 15.07
CA LEU A 283 10.04 12.76 14.58
C LEU A 283 10.82 13.38 15.75
N THR A 284 12.15 13.31 15.72
CA THR A 284 12.94 14.18 16.58
C THR A 284 12.86 15.61 16.07
N LEU A 285 13.14 16.58 16.94
CA LEU A 285 13.18 17.99 16.55
C LEU A 285 14.20 18.23 15.43
N SER A 286 15.35 17.55 15.50
CA SER A 286 16.39 17.59 14.45
C SER A 286 15.86 17.05 13.10
N GLN A 287 15.12 15.93 13.11
CA GLN A 287 14.51 15.36 11.90
C GLN A 287 13.46 16.30 11.31
N LEU A 288 12.57 16.87 12.14
CA LEU A 288 11.55 17.82 11.70
C LEU A 288 12.19 19.05 11.06
N THR A 289 13.21 19.62 11.71
CA THR A 289 13.96 20.78 11.20
C THR A 289 14.63 20.46 9.85
N ALA A 290 15.35 19.32 9.77
CA ALA A 290 16.01 18.90 8.54
C ALA A 290 15.00 18.67 7.41
N MET A 291 13.87 18.04 7.70
CA MET A 291 12.79 17.79 6.73
C MET A 291 12.24 19.11 6.16
N LEU A 292 11.89 20.06 7.03
CA LEU A 292 11.38 21.38 6.60
C LEU A 292 12.40 22.14 5.75
N ASN A 293 13.70 22.00 6.05
CA ASN A 293 14.78 22.64 5.30
C ASN A 293 15.11 21.90 3.97
N THR A 294 14.75 20.63 3.84
CA THR A 294 14.94 19.84 2.62
C THR A 294 13.85 20.10 1.57
N ILE A 295 12.67 20.55 2.00
CA ILE A 295 11.58 20.91 1.09
C ILE A 295 12.06 22.04 0.15
N PRO A 296 12.01 21.85 -1.19
CA PRO A 296 12.56 22.83 -2.15
C PRO A 296 11.63 24.04 -2.34
N LEU A 297 11.09 24.56 -1.25
CA LEU A 297 10.23 25.74 -1.18
C LEU A 297 10.75 26.67 -0.09
N GLU A 298 10.56 27.98 -0.25
CA GLU A 298 10.66 28.89 0.89
C GLU A 298 9.36 28.80 1.68
N ILE A 299 9.49 28.53 2.97
CA ILE A 299 8.35 28.36 3.88
C ILE A 299 8.39 29.50 4.89
N THR A 300 7.25 30.19 5.02
CA THR A 300 7.02 31.18 6.07
C THR A 300 5.72 30.86 6.79
N PHE A 301 5.73 30.80 8.11
CA PHE A 301 4.52 30.70 8.91
C PHE A 301 4.29 31.96 9.74
N VAL A 302 3.11 32.51 9.60
CA VAL A 302 2.58 33.67 10.35
C VAL A 302 1.43 33.18 11.20
N ASP A 303 1.47 33.42 12.51
CA ASP A 303 0.44 32.93 13.42
C ASP A 303 -0.87 33.77 13.37
N ILE A 304 -1.84 33.36 14.19
CA ILE A 304 -3.14 34.03 14.32
C ILE A 304 -3.01 35.50 14.73
N ASP A 305 -1.96 35.87 15.47
CA ASP A 305 -1.68 37.23 15.90
C ASP A 305 -0.93 38.05 14.84
N ASN A 306 -0.79 37.51 13.62
CA ASN A 306 -0.02 38.07 12.49
C ASN A 306 1.48 38.18 12.75
N VAL A 307 2.03 37.38 13.65
CA VAL A 307 3.46 37.40 13.99
C VAL A 307 4.19 36.34 13.18
N ASN A 308 5.32 36.71 12.56
CA ASN A 308 6.20 35.76 11.88
C ASN A 308 6.82 34.81 12.90
N ARG A 309 6.47 33.52 12.82
CA ARG A 309 6.93 32.49 13.78
C ARG A 309 8.00 31.57 13.24
N TYR A 310 8.02 31.37 11.93
CA TYR A 310 8.93 30.41 11.33
C TYR A 310 9.33 30.78 9.90
N PHE A 311 10.59 30.60 9.59
CA PHE A 311 11.15 30.53 8.24
C PHE A 311 12.01 29.29 8.14
N ASN A 312 11.87 28.47 7.07
CA ASN A 312 12.84 27.41 6.83
C ASN A 312 14.20 28.00 6.40
N GLU A 313 15.26 27.22 6.51
CA GLU A 313 16.60 27.61 6.08
C GLU A 313 16.78 27.40 4.56
N GLY A 314 17.91 27.89 4.02
CA GLY A 314 18.29 27.72 2.62
C GLY A 314 18.23 29.01 1.81
N PRO A 315 18.48 28.93 0.48
CA PRO A 315 18.44 30.08 -0.41
C PRO A 315 17.04 30.71 -0.43
N LYS A 316 17.01 32.05 -0.42
CA LYS A 316 15.77 32.81 -0.37
C LYS A 316 15.64 33.77 -1.55
N VAL A 317 14.51 33.71 -2.24
CA VAL A 317 14.10 34.73 -3.25
C VAL A 317 13.78 36.06 -2.56
N PHE A 318 13.11 35.95 -1.42
CA PHE A 318 12.85 37.08 -0.55
C PHE A 318 13.76 37.01 0.66
N LYS A 319 14.51 38.09 0.95
CA LYS A 319 15.35 38.14 2.14
C LYS A 319 14.48 37.98 3.40
N ARG A 320 14.83 37.03 4.25
CA ARG A 320 14.18 36.75 5.54
C ARG A 320 15.17 37.01 6.67
N PRO A 321 15.39 38.27 7.09
CA PRO A 321 16.28 38.52 8.19
C PRO A 321 15.75 37.91 9.48
N GLY A 322 16.61 37.25 10.27
CA GLY A 322 16.19 36.62 11.53
C GLY A 322 15.48 37.57 12.49
N MET A 323 15.79 38.88 12.40
CA MET A 323 15.11 39.93 13.16
C MET A 323 13.63 40.15 12.76
N ALA A 324 13.15 39.54 11.65
CA ALA A 324 11.73 39.56 11.29
C ALA A 324 10.92 38.54 12.09
N LEU A 325 11.57 37.52 12.69
CA LEU A 325 10.91 36.59 13.61
C LEU A 325 10.44 37.32 14.87
N GLY A 326 9.23 37.00 15.33
CA GLY A 326 8.60 37.66 16.46
C GLY A 326 8.00 39.03 16.15
N ARG A 327 8.09 39.49 14.88
CA ARG A 327 7.49 40.78 14.46
C ARG A 327 6.19 40.53 13.70
N GLU A 328 5.33 41.52 13.77
CA GLU A 328 4.09 41.53 12.99
C GLU A 328 4.40 41.58 11.49
N VAL A 329 3.81 40.66 10.71
CA VAL A 329 4.08 40.47 9.27
C VAL A 329 3.89 41.76 8.45
N PHE A 330 2.97 42.61 8.83
CA PHE A 330 2.69 43.84 8.13
C PHE A 330 3.87 44.82 8.13
N THR A 331 4.65 44.83 9.21
CA THR A 331 5.84 45.70 9.33
C THR A 331 7.00 45.29 8.40
N CYS A 332 6.90 44.10 7.78
CA CYS A 332 7.89 43.60 6.84
C CYS A 332 7.57 43.96 5.38
N HIS A 333 6.46 44.63 5.13
CA HIS A 333 5.99 44.94 3.78
C HIS A 333 5.92 46.45 3.51
N PRO A 334 6.24 46.89 2.26
CA PRO A 334 5.95 48.27 1.85
C PRO A 334 4.42 48.55 1.92
N PRO A 335 3.99 49.79 2.20
CA PRO A 335 2.58 50.11 2.40
C PRO A 335 1.64 49.63 1.29
N LYS A 336 2.08 49.69 0.03
CA LYS A 336 1.34 49.17 -1.12
C LYS A 336 1.07 47.67 -1.10
N ILE A 337 1.99 46.90 -0.53
CA ILE A 337 1.87 45.44 -0.41
C ILE A 337 1.17 45.07 0.90
N GLU A 338 1.37 45.81 1.96
CA GLU A 338 0.76 45.64 3.27
C GLU A 338 -0.78 45.54 3.17
N GLU A 339 -1.42 46.44 2.44
CA GLU A 339 -2.88 46.43 2.25
C GLU A 339 -3.36 45.11 1.63
N ARG A 340 -2.62 44.59 0.65
CA ARG A 340 -2.93 43.28 0.00
C ARG A 340 -2.75 42.13 0.99
N VAL A 341 -1.69 42.12 1.78
CA VAL A 341 -1.43 41.09 2.79
C VAL A 341 -2.53 41.09 3.86
N ARG A 342 -2.91 42.28 4.35
CA ARG A 342 -4.03 42.45 5.30
C ARG A 342 -5.32 41.88 4.77
N ARG A 343 -5.63 42.15 3.49
CA ARG A 343 -6.84 41.63 2.85
C ARG A 343 -6.79 40.09 2.77
N ILE A 344 -5.68 39.49 2.31
CA ILE A 344 -5.55 38.02 2.20
C ILE A 344 -5.74 37.36 3.57
N ILE A 345 -5.05 37.86 4.60
CA ILE A 345 -5.18 37.33 5.96
C ILE A 345 -6.59 37.52 6.51
N GLY A 346 -7.22 38.63 6.20
CA GLY A 346 -8.62 38.93 6.57
C GLY A 346 -9.60 37.93 5.96
N GLU A 347 -9.47 37.62 4.66
CA GLU A 347 -10.30 36.62 3.98
C GLU A 347 -10.10 35.21 4.53
N PHE A 348 -8.86 34.84 4.85
CA PHE A 348 -8.55 33.54 5.49
C PHE A 348 -9.18 33.44 6.89
N ARG A 349 -9.09 34.50 7.68
CA ARG A 349 -9.65 34.55 9.03
C ARG A 349 -11.18 34.52 9.02
N ALA A 350 -11.78 35.14 8.00
CA ALA A 350 -13.23 35.10 7.81
C ALA A 350 -13.76 33.79 7.23
N GLY A 351 -12.87 32.88 6.83
CA GLY A 351 -13.26 31.60 6.21
C GLY A 351 -13.77 31.75 4.76
N ASN A 352 -13.50 32.85 4.11
CA ASN A 352 -13.92 33.09 2.74
C ASN A 352 -12.99 32.47 1.70
N LEU A 353 -11.71 32.30 2.04
CA LEU A 353 -10.67 31.71 1.19
C LEU A 353 -9.77 30.81 2.02
N ASP A 354 -9.24 29.77 1.37
CA ASP A 354 -8.25 28.87 1.95
C ASP A 354 -6.90 28.96 1.25
N GLN A 355 -6.88 29.53 0.03
CA GLN A 355 -5.68 29.64 -0.78
C GLN A 355 -5.71 30.87 -1.67
N VAL A 356 -4.55 31.54 -1.82
CA VAL A 356 -4.34 32.63 -2.78
C VAL A 356 -3.01 32.43 -3.51
N PRO A 357 -3.00 31.98 -4.77
CA PRO A 357 -1.80 31.90 -5.60
C PRO A 357 -1.46 33.28 -6.21
N VAL A 358 -0.19 33.62 -6.24
CA VAL A 358 0.35 34.84 -6.84
C VAL A 358 1.55 34.50 -7.71
N TRP A 359 1.41 34.68 -9.01
CA TRP A 359 2.52 34.55 -9.94
C TRP A 359 3.33 35.83 -10.01
N MET A 360 4.65 35.71 -10.04
CA MET A 360 5.54 36.87 -10.16
C MET A 360 6.83 36.52 -10.89
N ASP A 361 7.38 37.51 -11.59
CA ASP A 361 8.70 37.46 -12.19
C ASP A 361 9.68 38.31 -11.36
N LYS A 362 10.83 37.74 -11.03
CA LYS A 362 11.88 38.41 -10.32
C LYS A 362 13.26 37.93 -10.78
N GLY A 363 14.11 38.86 -11.20
CA GLY A 363 15.45 38.52 -11.69
C GLY A 363 15.47 37.64 -12.93
N GLY A 364 14.45 37.73 -13.80
CA GLY A 364 14.34 36.90 -15.01
C GLY A 364 13.82 35.48 -14.78
N ARG A 365 13.43 35.14 -13.54
CA ARG A 365 12.86 33.85 -13.17
C ARG A 365 11.42 34.03 -12.71
N THR A 366 10.60 33.03 -12.97
CA THR A 366 9.18 33.02 -12.55
C THR A 366 9.03 32.24 -11.24
N PHE A 367 8.28 32.84 -10.33
CA PHE A 367 7.96 32.26 -9.03
C PHE A 367 6.45 32.17 -8.85
N LEU A 368 6.02 31.10 -8.17
CA LEU A 368 4.68 30.96 -7.62
C LEU A 368 4.75 31.18 -6.12
N VAL A 369 4.12 32.23 -5.63
CA VAL A 369 3.91 32.47 -4.20
C VAL A 369 2.50 32.06 -3.86
N THR A 370 2.33 31.11 -2.99
CA THR A 370 1.00 30.66 -2.56
C THR A 370 0.83 30.89 -1.08
N TYR A 371 -0.25 31.58 -0.73
CA TYR A 371 -0.67 31.76 0.65
C TYR A 371 -1.77 30.75 0.96
N TYR A 372 -1.70 30.10 2.12
CA TYR A 372 -2.67 29.13 2.61
C TYR A 372 -3.19 29.52 3.98
N ALA A 373 -4.49 29.38 4.21
CA ALA A 373 -5.04 29.40 5.55
C ALA A 373 -4.66 28.08 6.26
N VAL A 374 -3.98 28.18 7.39
CA VAL A 374 -3.70 27.03 8.26
C VAL A 374 -4.82 26.93 9.29
N ARG A 375 -5.48 25.77 9.34
CA ARG A 375 -6.60 25.49 10.25
C ARG A 375 -6.33 24.23 11.04
N ASP A 376 -6.93 24.14 12.22
CA ASP A 376 -6.96 22.90 12.99
C ASP A 376 -8.08 21.94 12.49
N LYS A 377 -8.25 20.81 13.15
CA LYS A 377 -9.30 19.82 12.84
C LYS A 377 -10.73 20.36 13.07
N GLN A 378 -10.88 21.41 13.83
CA GLN A 378 -12.14 22.11 14.12
C GLN A 378 -12.36 23.30 13.19
N GLU A 379 -11.57 23.37 12.07
CA GLU A 379 -11.61 24.47 11.08
C GLU A 379 -11.25 25.86 11.65
N GLN A 380 -10.66 25.91 12.87
CA GLN A 380 -10.22 27.18 13.45
C GLN A 380 -8.97 27.67 12.77
N TYR A 381 -8.93 28.93 12.38
CA TYR A 381 -7.77 29.56 11.77
C TYR A 381 -6.62 29.69 12.78
N LEU A 382 -5.51 29.05 12.47
CA LEU A 382 -4.26 29.07 13.29
C LEU A 382 -3.24 30.06 12.76
N GLY A 383 -3.31 30.41 11.47
CA GLY A 383 -2.34 31.30 10.84
C GLY A 383 -2.28 31.19 9.33
N THR A 384 -1.32 31.85 8.71
CA THR A 384 -1.06 31.82 7.28
C THR A 384 0.27 31.16 6.98
N LEU A 385 0.29 30.20 6.06
CA LEU A 385 1.48 29.62 5.48
C LEU A 385 1.74 30.29 4.12
N GLU A 386 2.95 30.84 3.93
CA GLU A 386 3.42 31.31 2.63
C GLU A 386 4.44 30.31 2.08
N LEU A 387 4.23 29.86 0.86
CA LEU A 387 5.15 29.03 0.11
C LEU A 387 5.63 29.76 -1.13
N VAL A 388 6.95 29.81 -1.35
CA VAL A 388 7.54 30.37 -2.57
C VAL A 388 8.24 29.28 -3.34
N GLN A 389 7.80 29.07 -4.57
CA GLN A 389 8.31 28.04 -5.48
C GLN A 389 8.95 28.68 -6.72
N ASP A 390 10.16 28.25 -7.04
CA ASP A 390 10.79 28.56 -8.32
C ASP A 390 10.18 27.67 -9.41
N MET A 391 9.65 28.27 -10.46
CA MET A 391 8.92 27.58 -11.52
C MET A 391 9.75 27.34 -12.79
N GLU A 392 11.05 27.69 -12.79
CA GLU A 392 11.89 27.51 -13.98
C GLU A 392 12.00 26.03 -14.38
N PHE A 393 12.13 25.09 -13.42
CA PHE A 393 12.15 23.66 -13.70
C PHE A 393 10.87 23.17 -14.42
N ALA A 394 9.71 23.76 -14.09
CA ALA A 394 8.46 23.41 -14.75
C ALA A 394 8.41 23.96 -16.18
N LYS A 395 8.92 25.19 -16.38
CA LYS A 395 9.05 25.75 -17.73
C LYS A 395 9.96 24.93 -18.64
N GLU A 396 11.06 24.38 -18.10
CA GLU A 396 11.96 23.52 -18.85
C GLU A 396 11.31 22.18 -19.22
N HIS A 397 10.48 21.64 -18.33
CA HIS A 397 9.77 20.39 -18.58
C HIS A 397 8.69 20.50 -19.68
N PHE A 398 8.01 21.67 -19.78
CA PHE A 398 6.91 21.87 -20.73
C PHE A 398 7.33 22.52 -22.06
N ARG A 399 8.62 22.76 -22.26
CA ARG A 399 9.21 23.20 -23.55
C ARG A 399 9.55 21.99 -24.41
#